data_3c946e2a5d9b6d25c250180bd1010fa8
#
_entry.id   3c946e2a5d9b6d25c250180bd1010fa8
#
_cell.length_a   1.000
_cell.length_b   1.000
_cell.length_c   1.000
_cell.angle_alpha   90.00
_cell.angle_beta   90.00
_cell.angle_gamma   90.00
#
_symmetry.space_group_name_H-M   'P 1'
#
loop_
_entity.id
_entity.type
_entity.pdbx_description
1 polymer ?
#
loop_
_entity_poly.entity_id
_entity_poly.type
_entity_poly.pdbx_seq_one_letter_code
_entity_poly.pdbx_strand_id
1 'polypeptide(L)'
;MNNKVAILLGSKNDMKFVEASYKYFDFFNIKVETHIMSAHRNPDNVANFAKEARKNGYSILIGAAGMAAHLAGVLKANSILPVIGI
;
A
#
# COMPACT_ATOMS: atom_id res chain seq x y z
N MET A 1 13.11 13.60 6.18
CA MET A 1 12.37 12.90 5.11
C MET A 1 12.03 11.49 5.57
N ASN A 2 10.79 11.09 5.44
CA ASN A 2 10.36 9.74 5.82
C ASN A 2 10.63 8.76 4.71
N ASN A 3 11.36 7.68 5.03
CA ASN A 3 11.60 6.58 4.09
C ASN A 3 10.67 5.41 4.40
N LYS A 4 9.40 5.72 4.58
CA LYS A 4 8.40 4.72 4.97
C LYS A 4 7.40 4.53 3.84
N VAL A 5 7.21 3.28 3.46
CA VAL A 5 6.32 2.89 2.36
C VAL A 5 5.26 1.95 2.90
N ALA A 6 4.04 2.14 2.48
CA ALA A 6 2.95 1.20 2.81
C ALA A 6 2.61 0.36 1.59
N ILE A 7 2.51 -0.95 1.80
CA ILE A 7 2.00 -1.88 0.80
C ILE A 7 0.65 -2.36 1.28
N LEU A 8 -0.38 -2.13 0.48
CA LEU A 8 -1.72 -2.64 0.78
C LEU A 8 -2.04 -3.80 -0.15
N LEU A 9 -2.49 -4.89 0.46
CA LEU A 9 -2.84 -6.12 -0.26
C LEU A 9 -4.33 -6.37 -0.15
N GLY A 10 -4.94 -6.84 -1.23
CA GLY A 10 -6.34 -7.18 -1.24
C GLY A 10 -6.67 -8.44 -0.45
N SER A 11 -5.72 -9.35 -0.33
CA SER A 11 -5.89 -10.58 0.45
C SER A 11 -4.54 -11.13 0.89
N LYS A 12 -4.59 -12.08 1.84
CA LYS A 12 -3.39 -12.80 2.30
C LYS A 12 -2.69 -13.55 1.17
N ASN A 13 -3.43 -13.96 0.17
CA ASN A 13 -2.87 -14.73 -0.94
C ASN A 13 -1.89 -13.92 -1.77
N ASP A 14 -1.98 -12.59 -1.69
CA ASP A 14 -1.08 -11.71 -2.43
C ASP A 14 0.25 -11.49 -1.72
N MET A 15 0.37 -11.90 -0.46
CA MET A 15 1.58 -11.67 0.34
C MET A 15 2.83 -12.26 -0.31
N LYS A 16 2.72 -13.44 -0.89
CA LYS A 16 3.87 -14.11 -1.52
C LYS A 16 4.45 -13.31 -2.67
N PHE A 17 3.64 -12.47 -3.32
CA PHE A 17 4.12 -11.67 -4.45
C PHE A 17 4.96 -10.47 -3.99
N VAL A 18 4.77 -10.01 -2.77
CA VAL A 18 5.49 -8.85 -2.26
C VAL A 18 6.63 -9.23 -1.31
N GLU A 19 6.61 -10.43 -0.74
CA GLU A 19 7.65 -10.87 0.20
C GLU A 19 9.05 -10.80 -0.42
N ALA A 20 9.17 -11.12 -1.70
CA ALA A 20 10.45 -11.09 -2.39
C ALA A 20 11.04 -9.68 -2.48
N SER A 21 10.21 -8.65 -2.33
CA SER A 21 10.66 -7.27 -2.40
C SER A 21 11.25 -6.76 -1.08
N TYR A 22 10.97 -7.42 0.04
CA TYR A 22 11.36 -6.92 1.35
C TYR A 22 12.88 -6.77 1.50
N LYS A 23 13.64 -7.69 0.95
CA LYS A 23 15.10 -7.62 1.02
C LYS A 23 15.64 -6.38 0.29
N TYR A 24 14.98 -5.93 -0.74
CA TYR A 24 15.38 -4.73 -1.48
C TYR A 24 15.06 -3.46 -0.69
N PHE A 25 13.90 -3.42 -0.04
CA PHE A 25 13.57 -2.29 0.83
C PHE A 25 14.57 -2.19 1.97
N ASP A 26 14.93 -3.33 2.57
CA ASP A 26 15.91 -3.38 3.63
C ASP A 26 17.28 -2.92 3.14
N PHE A 27 17.69 -3.38 1.98
CA PHE A 27 18.98 -3.00 1.37
C PHE A 27 19.07 -1.49 1.18
N PHE A 28 17.98 -0.84 0.74
CA PHE A 28 17.97 0.60 0.52
C PHE A 28 17.58 1.39 1.77
N ASN A 29 17.48 0.72 2.90
CA ASN A 29 17.12 1.34 4.18
C ASN A 29 15.76 2.03 4.13
N ILE A 30 14.80 1.41 3.45
CA ILE A 30 13.44 1.88 3.34
C ILE A 30 12.57 1.02 4.25
N LYS A 31 11.86 1.67 5.19
CA LYS A 31 10.93 0.97 6.06
C LYS A 31 9.64 0.67 5.30
N VAL A 32 9.23 -0.59 5.28
CA VAL A 32 8.00 -0.99 4.61
C VAL A 32 7.04 -1.61 5.62
N GLU A 33 5.77 -1.23 5.51
CA GLU A 33 4.70 -1.80 6.32
C GLU A 33 3.63 -2.34 5.37
N THR A 34 3.22 -3.57 5.62
CA THR A 34 2.24 -4.25 4.78
C THR A 34 0.93 -4.39 5.52
N HIS A 35 -0.15 -4.01 4.87
CA HIS A 35 -1.51 -4.08 5.41
C HIS A 35 -2.40 -4.85 4.45
N ILE A 36 -3.32 -5.63 5.00
CA ILE A 36 -4.30 -6.36 4.21
C ILE A 36 -5.63 -5.64 4.33
N MET A 37 -6.09 -5.03 3.25
CA MET A 37 -7.35 -4.30 3.19
C MET A 37 -7.99 -4.50 1.83
N SER A 38 -9.25 -4.84 1.80
CA SER A 38 -9.97 -5.03 0.54
C SER A 38 -10.76 -3.77 0.19
N ALA A 39 -10.55 -3.26 -1.01
CA ALA A 39 -11.31 -2.12 -1.50
C ALA A 39 -12.80 -2.46 -1.67
N HIS A 40 -13.13 -3.74 -1.85
CA HIS A 40 -14.51 -4.19 -1.97
C HIS A 40 -15.16 -4.46 -0.62
N ARG A 41 -14.43 -5.06 0.32
CA ARG A 41 -14.96 -5.41 1.63
C ARG A 41 -14.89 -4.26 2.63
N ASN A 42 -13.82 -3.49 2.55
CA ASN A 42 -13.52 -2.45 3.53
C ASN A 42 -13.18 -1.13 2.83
N PRO A 43 -14.09 -0.59 1.98
CA PRO A 43 -13.75 0.61 1.20
C PRO A 43 -13.45 1.82 2.09
N ASP A 44 -14.17 1.97 3.20
CA ASP A 44 -13.95 3.09 4.10
C ASP A 44 -12.58 3.02 4.78
N ASN A 45 -12.14 1.81 5.16
CA ASN A 45 -10.83 1.63 5.77
C ASN A 45 -9.72 1.97 4.79
N VAL A 46 -9.86 1.56 3.53
CA VAL A 46 -8.87 1.87 2.50
C VAL A 46 -8.81 3.37 2.25
N ALA A 47 -9.96 4.02 2.11
CA ALA A 47 -10.03 5.46 1.88
C ALA A 47 -9.42 6.23 3.05
N ASN A 48 -9.76 5.86 4.28
CA ASN A 48 -9.23 6.52 5.47
C ASN A 48 -7.72 6.32 5.60
N PHE A 49 -7.25 5.12 5.33
CA PHE A 49 -5.81 4.85 5.33
C PHE A 49 -5.09 5.77 4.35
N ALA A 50 -5.62 5.90 3.14
CA ALA A 50 -5.03 6.73 2.11
C ALA A 50 -5.00 8.21 2.50
N LYS A 51 -6.10 8.70 3.08
CA LYS A 51 -6.19 10.10 3.51
C LYS A 51 -5.21 10.45 4.62
N GLU A 52 -4.98 9.50 5.53
CA GLU A 52 -4.14 9.73 6.71
C GLU A 52 -2.68 9.31 6.49
N ALA A 53 -2.37 8.73 5.33
CA ALA A 53 -1.06 8.12 5.10
C ALA A 53 0.10 9.11 5.24
N ARG A 54 -0.02 10.30 4.67
CA ARG A 54 1.02 11.32 4.77
C ARG A 54 1.23 11.75 6.21
N LYS A 55 0.16 11.97 6.94
CA LYS A 55 0.20 12.34 8.35
C LYS A 55 0.88 11.26 9.19
N ASN A 56 0.66 9.99 8.82
CA ASN A 56 1.24 8.85 9.53
C ASN A 56 2.67 8.53 9.11
N GLY A 57 3.27 9.35 8.25
CA GLY A 57 4.67 9.26 7.93
C GLY A 57 5.03 8.46 6.68
N TYR A 58 4.04 8.06 5.90
CA TYR A 58 4.31 7.35 4.65
C TYR A 58 4.69 8.34 3.54
N SER A 59 5.59 7.91 2.67
CA SER A 59 6.00 8.69 1.50
C SER A 59 5.37 8.18 0.20
N ILE A 60 5.12 6.89 0.13
CA ILE A 60 4.60 6.24 -1.08
C ILE A 60 3.64 5.14 -0.65
N LEU A 61 2.58 4.96 -1.42
CA LEU A 61 1.62 3.87 -1.23
C LEU A 61 1.73 2.91 -2.42
N ILE A 62 1.71 1.62 -2.13
CA ILE A 62 1.72 0.57 -3.15
C ILE A 62 0.46 -0.28 -2.95
N GLY A 63 -0.33 -0.39 -4.00
CA GLY A 63 -1.51 -1.24 -4.00
C GLY A 63 -1.26 -2.50 -4.82
N ALA A 64 -1.33 -3.66 -4.20
CA ALA A 64 -1.15 -4.95 -4.85
C ALA A 64 -2.39 -5.80 -4.60
N ALA A 65 -3.21 -5.97 -5.61
CA ALA A 65 -4.50 -6.64 -5.45
C ALA A 65 -4.82 -7.57 -6.63
N GLY A 66 -3.95 -8.53 -6.86
CA GLY A 66 -4.18 -9.60 -7.82
C GLY A 66 -5.03 -9.22 -9.03
N MET A 67 -6.22 -9.80 -9.12
CA MET A 67 -7.11 -9.60 -10.26
C MET A 67 -7.96 -8.34 -10.20
N ALA A 68 -7.96 -7.64 -9.07
CA ALA A 68 -8.80 -6.46 -8.87
C ALA A 68 -7.94 -5.22 -8.64
N ALA A 69 -7.64 -4.52 -9.70
CA ALA A 69 -6.77 -3.34 -9.66
C ALA A 69 -7.41 -2.11 -9.00
N HIS A 70 -8.61 -2.24 -8.45
CA HIS A 70 -9.30 -1.10 -7.83
C HIS A 70 -8.64 -0.58 -6.57
N LEU A 71 -7.86 -1.42 -5.88
CA LEU A 71 -7.19 -1.00 -4.65
C LEU A 71 -6.28 0.21 -4.90
N ALA A 72 -5.42 0.13 -5.92
CA ALA A 72 -4.53 1.25 -6.24
C ALA A 72 -5.33 2.48 -6.66
N GLY A 73 -6.43 2.29 -7.39
CA GLY A 73 -7.31 3.39 -7.79
C GLY A 73 -7.94 4.10 -6.60
N VAL A 74 -8.42 3.34 -5.62
CA VAL A 74 -8.99 3.93 -4.40
C VAL A 74 -7.93 4.68 -3.61
N LEU A 75 -6.72 4.13 -3.50
CA LEU A 75 -5.62 4.81 -2.83
C LEU A 75 -5.30 6.12 -3.54
N LYS A 76 -5.19 6.10 -4.85
CA LYS A 76 -4.87 7.30 -5.63
C LYS A 76 -5.96 8.37 -5.50
N ALA A 77 -7.22 7.96 -5.46
CA ALA A 77 -8.34 8.89 -5.36
C ALA A 77 -8.41 9.59 -4.00
N ASN A 78 -7.81 9.00 -2.95
CA ASN A 78 -7.93 9.49 -1.58
C ASN A 78 -6.62 9.96 -0.96
N SER A 79 -5.52 9.96 -1.71
CA SER A 79 -4.22 10.36 -1.17
C SER A 79 -3.54 11.36 -2.09
N ILE A 80 -2.73 12.24 -1.50
CA ILE A 80 -1.86 13.15 -2.24
C ILE A 80 -0.48 12.54 -2.47
N LEU A 81 -0.22 11.36 -1.89
CA LEU A 81 1.06 10.66 -2.07
C LEU A 81 1.10 9.94 -3.42
N PRO A 82 2.31 9.69 -3.96
CA PRO A 82 2.44 8.81 -5.10
C PRO A 82 1.88 7.42 -4.80
N VAL A 83 1.17 6.83 -5.73
CA VAL A 83 0.60 5.49 -5.61
C VAL A 83 1.08 4.64 -6.77
N ILE A 84 1.60 3.46 -6.45
CA ILE A 84 2.04 2.48 -7.42
C ILE A 84 1.10 1.28 -7.37
N GLY A 85 0.54 0.92 -8.51
CA GLY A 85 -0.31 -0.26 -8.64
C GLY A 85 0.45 -1.42 -9.25
N ILE A 86 0.31 -2.59 -8.65
CA ILE A 86 0.93 -3.82 -9.17
C ILE A 86 -0.03 -5.00 -9.11
#